data_d18d18d1436d75187055e70ee72929bb
#
_entry.id   d18d18d1436d75187055e70ee72929bb
#
_cell.length_a   1.000
_cell.length_b   1.000
_cell.length_c   1.000
_cell.angle_alpha   90.00
_cell.angle_beta   90.00
_cell.angle_gamma   90.00
#
_symmetry.space_group_name_H-M   'P 1'
#
loop_
_entity.id
_entity.type
_entity.pdbx_description
1 polymer ?
#
loop_
_entity_poly.entity_id
_entity_poly.type
_entity_poly.pdbx_seq_one_letter_code
_entity_poly.pdbx_strand_id
1 'polypeptide(L)'
;MSQILDIALHCHIQFYNNVEPKRLELNRPNIFNKNEENIIENEIFSLLKMGVIEEVEHSDVQYLSPIFTVPKKDGEYRMILNLKDLNLDIEYYHFKMETFETALTLIKLNSYMTSIDIRHAYYSVPIAVEHTKFLCFK
;
A
#
# COMPACT_ATOMS: atom_id res chain seq x y z
N MET A 1 25.76 5.69 10.12
CA MET A 1 24.78 6.79 9.97
C MET A 1 23.75 6.56 8.87
N SER A 2 24.11 5.89 7.75
CA SER A 2 23.16 5.59 6.64
C SER A 2 22.03 4.62 7.03
N GLN A 3 22.30 3.55 7.79
CA GLN A 3 21.29 2.55 8.15
C GLN A 3 20.15 3.08 9.04
N ILE A 4 20.43 4.03 9.93
CA ILE A 4 19.36 4.62 10.77
C ILE A 4 18.46 5.54 9.96
N LEU A 5 18.99 6.24 8.96
CA LEU A 5 18.20 7.05 8.02
C LEU A 5 17.36 6.18 7.08
N ASP A 6 17.88 5.03 6.66
CA ASP A 6 17.17 4.08 5.80
C ASP A 6 15.95 3.47 6.52
N ILE A 7 16.11 3.06 7.78
CA ILE A 7 15.02 2.56 8.63
C ILE A 7 13.94 3.63 8.87
N ALA A 8 14.33 4.90 8.94
CA ALA A 8 13.40 6.00 9.16
C ALA A 8 12.65 6.45 7.89
N LEU A 9 13.14 6.10 6.69
CA LEU A 9 12.61 6.57 5.41
C LEU A 9 11.82 5.50 4.64
N HIS A 10 11.99 4.22 4.95
CA HIS A 10 11.36 3.12 4.21
C HIS A 10 10.57 2.22 5.14
N CYS A 11 9.39 1.79 4.67
CA CYS A 11 8.58 0.81 5.39
C CYS A 11 9.17 -0.60 5.16
N HIS A 12 9.58 -1.24 6.25
CA HIS A 12 10.03 -2.62 6.25
C HIS A 12 8.89 -3.54 6.68
N ILE A 13 8.62 -4.57 5.88
CA ILE A 13 7.61 -5.58 6.20
C ILE A 13 8.28 -6.65 7.08
N GLN A 14 7.72 -6.93 8.25
CA GLN A 14 8.21 -7.99 9.12
C GLN A 14 7.26 -9.19 9.04
N PHE A 15 7.81 -10.35 8.75
CA PHE A 15 7.05 -11.59 8.62
C PHE A 15 7.20 -12.44 9.87
N TYR A 16 6.15 -13.20 10.21
CA TYR A 16 6.19 -14.16 11.31
C TYR A 16 7.37 -15.12 11.15
N ASN A 17 8.14 -15.29 12.23
CA ASN A 17 9.33 -16.14 12.28
C ASN A 17 10.40 -15.80 11.23
N ASN A 18 10.40 -14.61 10.68
CA ASN A 18 11.28 -14.20 9.57
C ASN A 18 11.17 -15.12 8.33
N VAL A 19 10.00 -15.70 8.09
CA VAL A 19 9.74 -16.54 6.92
C VAL A 19 9.03 -15.73 5.85
N GLU A 20 9.72 -15.45 4.76
CA GLU A 20 9.16 -14.74 3.61
C GLU A 20 8.16 -15.62 2.84
N PRO A 21 6.91 -15.19 2.66
CA PRO A 21 5.93 -15.94 1.87
C PRO A 21 6.24 -15.83 0.37
N LYS A 22 5.82 -16.86 -0.38
CA LYS A 22 5.93 -16.87 -1.85
C LYS A 22 4.59 -17.22 -2.46
N ARG A 23 4.20 -16.51 -3.51
CA ARG A 23 3.02 -16.84 -4.32
C ARG A 23 3.25 -16.42 -5.76
N LEU A 24 3.56 -17.36 -6.62
CA LEU A 24 3.90 -17.14 -8.02
C LEU A 24 2.67 -17.13 -8.94
N GLU A 25 1.55 -17.67 -8.46
CA GLU A 25 0.30 -17.74 -9.20
C GLU A 25 -0.87 -17.32 -8.31
N LEU A 26 -1.87 -16.73 -8.91
CA LEU A 26 -3.13 -16.43 -8.23
C LEU A 26 -3.99 -17.69 -8.16
N ASN A 27 -4.56 -17.98 -7.00
CA ASN A 27 -5.51 -19.09 -6.81
C ASN A 27 -6.75 -18.94 -7.71
N ARG A 28 -7.09 -17.72 -8.08
CA ARG A 28 -8.13 -17.37 -9.04
C ARG A 28 -7.61 -16.25 -9.94
N PRO A 29 -7.76 -16.36 -11.27
CA PRO A 29 -7.38 -15.27 -12.16
C PRO A 29 -8.24 -14.04 -11.88
N ASN A 30 -7.67 -12.88 -12.10
CA ASN A 30 -8.42 -11.64 -12.13
C ASN A 30 -9.36 -11.70 -13.35
N ILE A 31 -10.67 -11.59 -13.12
CA ILE A 31 -11.68 -11.56 -14.20
C ILE A 31 -12.35 -10.20 -14.13
N PHE A 32 -12.19 -9.42 -15.19
CA PHE A 32 -12.74 -8.08 -15.30
C PHE A 32 -13.69 -7.99 -16.49
N ASN A 33 -14.71 -7.19 -16.38
CA ASN A 33 -15.47 -6.76 -17.54
C ASN A 33 -14.70 -5.64 -18.27
N LYS A 34 -15.08 -5.37 -19.51
CA LYS A 34 -14.38 -4.40 -20.37
C LYS A 34 -14.27 -2.99 -19.78
N ASN A 35 -15.25 -2.58 -18.98
CA ASN A 35 -15.21 -1.28 -18.30
C ASN A 35 -14.19 -1.27 -17.17
N GLU A 36 -14.14 -2.32 -16.38
CA GLU A 36 -13.14 -2.50 -15.31
C GLU A 36 -11.72 -2.58 -15.87
N GLU A 37 -11.52 -3.30 -16.98
CA GLU A 37 -10.23 -3.35 -17.69
C GLU A 37 -9.73 -1.95 -18.04
N ASN A 38 -10.57 -1.14 -18.69
CA ASN A 38 -10.20 0.24 -19.03
C ASN A 38 -9.84 1.10 -17.80
N ILE A 39 -10.57 0.91 -16.69
CA ILE A 39 -10.31 1.63 -15.44
C ILE A 39 -8.96 1.22 -14.87
N ILE A 40 -8.68 -0.08 -14.83
CA ILE A 40 -7.43 -0.65 -14.32
C ILE A 40 -6.25 -0.19 -15.16
N GLU A 41 -6.36 -0.27 -16.49
CA GLU A 41 -5.31 0.18 -17.42
C GLU A 41 -4.97 1.66 -17.22
N ASN A 42 -5.98 2.51 -17.10
CA ASN A 42 -5.77 3.94 -16.85
C ASN A 42 -5.11 4.22 -15.50
N GLU A 43 -5.50 3.48 -14.46
CA GLU A 43 -4.90 3.62 -13.14
C GLU A 43 -3.45 3.13 -13.13
N ILE A 44 -3.16 1.98 -13.73
CA ILE A 44 -1.79 1.46 -13.89
C ILE A 44 -0.92 2.46 -14.64
N PHE A 45 -1.40 3.01 -15.76
CA PHE A 45 -0.67 4.03 -16.52
C PHE A 45 -0.37 5.27 -15.66
N SER A 46 -1.34 5.71 -14.87
CA SER A 46 -1.17 6.85 -13.96
C SER A 46 -0.12 6.56 -12.89
N LEU A 47 -0.16 5.38 -12.27
CA LEU A 47 0.77 4.97 -11.22
C LEU A 47 2.20 4.79 -11.75
N LEU A 48 2.36 4.23 -12.95
CA LEU A 48 3.65 4.14 -13.65
C LEU A 48 4.23 5.53 -13.93
N LYS A 49 3.41 6.44 -14.44
CA LYS A 49 3.81 7.82 -14.72
C LYS A 49 4.23 8.59 -13.46
N MET A 50 3.61 8.31 -12.33
CA MET A 50 3.98 8.88 -11.03
C MET A 50 5.20 8.21 -10.39
N GLY A 51 5.70 7.09 -10.94
CA GLY A 51 6.77 6.29 -10.35
C GLY A 51 6.38 5.58 -9.04
N VAL A 52 5.06 5.35 -8.84
CA VAL A 52 4.54 4.62 -7.67
C VAL A 52 4.70 3.11 -7.85
N ILE A 53 4.58 2.64 -9.08
CA ILE A 53 4.82 1.25 -9.48
C ILE A 53 5.80 1.20 -10.65
N GLU A 54 6.37 0.02 -10.88
CA GLU A 54 7.25 -0.27 -12.00
C GLU A 54 6.92 -1.62 -12.64
N GLU A 55 7.23 -1.80 -13.90
CA GLU A 55 7.19 -3.12 -14.55
C GLU A 55 8.40 -3.93 -14.11
N VAL A 56 8.15 -5.16 -13.68
CA VAL A 56 9.19 -6.09 -13.26
C VAL A 56 9.06 -7.42 -13.99
N GLU A 57 10.19 -8.06 -14.26
CA GLU A 57 10.20 -9.41 -14.82
C GLU A 57 9.70 -10.42 -13.78
N HIS A 58 9.12 -11.51 -14.28
CA HIS A 58 8.70 -12.60 -13.41
C HIS A 58 9.90 -13.25 -12.69
N SER A 59 9.75 -13.46 -11.39
CA SER A 59 10.78 -14.04 -10.53
C SER A 59 10.17 -15.05 -9.57
N ASP A 60 10.95 -16.06 -9.18
CA ASP A 60 10.56 -17.13 -8.24
C ASP A 60 10.49 -16.69 -6.77
N VAL A 61 10.78 -15.42 -6.49
CA VAL A 61 10.72 -14.84 -5.13
C VAL A 61 9.58 -13.85 -4.94
N GLN A 62 8.76 -13.62 -5.97
CA GLN A 62 7.64 -12.69 -5.92
C GLN A 62 6.45 -13.25 -5.13
N TYR A 63 5.65 -12.32 -4.60
CA TYR A 63 4.33 -12.62 -4.06
C TYR A 63 3.27 -11.88 -4.86
N LEU A 64 2.46 -12.63 -5.62
CA LEU A 64 1.40 -12.07 -6.46
C LEU A 64 0.11 -11.91 -5.65
N SER A 65 -0.42 -10.71 -5.63
CA SER A 65 -1.71 -10.39 -5.03
C SER A 65 -2.75 -10.03 -6.09
N PRO A 66 -4.02 -10.48 -5.92
CA PRO A 66 -5.07 -10.11 -6.87
C PRO A 66 -5.42 -8.63 -6.73
N ILE A 67 -5.86 -8.04 -7.84
CA ILE A 67 -6.42 -6.70 -7.88
C ILE A 67 -7.93 -6.75 -8.10
N PHE A 68 -8.64 -5.71 -7.70
CA PHE A 68 -10.07 -5.55 -7.95
C PHE A 68 -10.43 -4.06 -7.97
N THR A 69 -11.61 -3.75 -8.47
CA THR A 69 -12.13 -2.38 -8.53
C THR A 69 -13.18 -2.14 -7.45
N VAL A 70 -13.22 -0.92 -6.90
CA VAL A 70 -14.23 -0.50 -5.92
C VAL A 70 -14.80 0.85 -6.36
N PRO A 71 -16.14 1.00 -6.41
CA PRO A 71 -16.75 2.28 -6.72
C PRO A 71 -16.46 3.33 -5.64
N LYS A 72 -16.16 4.54 -6.05
CA LYS A 72 -16.06 5.72 -5.20
C LYS A 72 -17.45 6.37 -5.04
N LYS A 73 -17.58 7.27 -4.05
CA LYS A 73 -18.83 8.01 -3.81
C LYS A 73 -19.22 8.95 -4.95
N ASP A 74 -18.26 9.40 -5.74
CA ASP A 74 -18.43 10.26 -6.92
C ASP A 74 -18.79 9.49 -8.21
N GLY A 75 -18.94 8.16 -8.12
CA GLY A 75 -19.28 7.30 -9.26
C GLY A 75 -18.06 6.81 -10.05
N GLU A 76 -16.86 7.30 -9.73
CA GLU A 76 -15.62 6.74 -10.27
C GLU A 76 -15.26 5.41 -9.60
N TYR A 77 -14.27 4.72 -10.16
CA TYR A 77 -13.73 3.49 -9.57
C TYR A 77 -12.27 3.71 -9.14
N ARG A 78 -11.83 2.90 -8.21
CA ARG A 78 -10.41 2.78 -7.85
C ARG A 78 -9.97 1.34 -7.93
N MET A 79 -8.74 1.12 -8.37
CA MET A 79 -8.06 -0.17 -8.28
C MET A 79 -7.57 -0.41 -6.85
N ILE A 80 -7.75 -1.62 -6.38
CA ILE A 80 -7.29 -2.06 -5.06
C ILE A 80 -6.41 -3.29 -5.22
N LEU A 81 -5.22 -3.27 -4.65
CA LEU A 81 -4.38 -4.45 -4.45
C LEU A 81 -4.84 -5.20 -3.19
N ASN A 82 -5.26 -6.45 -3.35
CA ASN A 82 -5.76 -7.25 -2.24
C ASN A 82 -4.63 -7.95 -1.50
N LEU A 83 -4.18 -7.35 -0.43
CA LEU A 83 -3.10 -7.87 0.42
C LEU A 83 -3.61 -8.73 1.60
N LYS A 84 -4.89 -9.13 1.59
CA LYS A 84 -5.49 -9.87 2.71
C LYS A 84 -4.71 -11.13 3.07
N ASP A 85 -4.33 -11.93 2.07
CA ASP A 85 -3.61 -13.17 2.30
C ASP A 85 -2.17 -12.90 2.75
N LEU A 86 -1.48 -11.94 2.12
CA LEU A 86 -0.15 -11.51 2.55
C LEU A 86 -0.13 -11.01 4.00
N ASN A 87 -1.16 -10.28 4.40
CA ASN A 87 -1.26 -9.75 5.76
C ASN A 87 -1.38 -10.85 6.85
N LEU A 88 -1.72 -12.09 6.48
CA LEU A 88 -1.70 -13.21 7.42
C LEU A 88 -0.29 -13.66 7.80
N ASP A 89 0.67 -13.38 6.93
CA ASP A 89 2.09 -13.72 7.13
C ASP A 89 2.89 -12.57 7.77
N ILE A 90 2.28 -11.37 7.88
CA ILE A 90 2.94 -10.18 8.43
C ILE A 90 2.75 -10.13 9.96
N GLU A 91 3.84 -9.87 10.67
CA GLU A 91 3.82 -9.70 12.11
C GLU A 91 2.98 -8.48 12.50
N TYR A 92 2.02 -8.70 13.40
CA TYR A 92 1.09 -7.66 13.81
C TYR A 92 1.68 -6.83 14.95
N TYR A 93 1.87 -5.53 14.70
CA TYR A 93 2.22 -4.55 15.71
C TYR A 93 1.01 -3.75 16.15
N HIS A 94 0.64 -3.89 17.41
CA HIS A 94 -0.40 -3.05 17.98
C HIS A 94 0.17 -1.65 18.24
N PHE A 95 -0.36 -0.67 17.56
CA PHE A 95 -0.11 0.73 17.91
C PHE A 95 -1.43 1.44 18.18
N LYS A 96 -1.40 2.42 19.08
CA LYS A 96 -2.55 3.23 19.42
C LYS A 96 -2.43 4.56 18.68
N MET A 97 -3.39 4.84 17.80
CA MET A 97 -3.51 6.15 17.20
C MET A 97 -3.92 7.19 18.25
N GLU A 98 -3.42 8.41 18.11
CA GLU A 98 -3.86 9.52 18.95
C GLU A 98 -5.37 9.72 18.80
N THR A 99 -6.03 9.92 19.95
CA THR A 99 -7.47 10.14 19.98
C THR A 99 -7.81 11.62 19.96
N PHE A 100 -9.06 11.94 19.69
CA PHE A 100 -9.55 13.31 19.78
C PHE A 100 -9.37 13.89 21.20
N GLU A 101 -9.55 13.06 22.24
CA GLU A 101 -9.31 13.48 23.63
C GLU A 101 -7.86 13.87 23.86
N THR A 102 -6.91 13.09 23.32
CA THR A 102 -5.47 13.45 23.39
C THR A 102 -5.22 14.79 22.68
N ALA A 103 -5.80 14.98 21.49
CA ALA A 103 -5.67 16.25 20.78
C ALA A 103 -6.21 17.42 21.58
N LEU A 104 -7.35 17.27 22.25
CA LEU A 104 -7.94 18.31 23.12
C LEU A 104 -7.02 18.71 24.28
N THR A 105 -6.22 17.81 24.83
CA THR A 105 -5.27 18.16 25.91
C THR A 105 -4.13 19.05 25.45
N LEU A 106 -3.83 19.05 24.15
CA LEU A 106 -2.76 19.85 23.54
C LEU A 106 -3.22 21.24 23.11
N ILE A 107 -4.54 21.45 22.95
CA ILE A 107 -5.13 22.70 22.51
C ILE A 107 -5.22 23.67 23.69
N LYS A 108 -4.67 24.87 23.51
CA LYS A 108 -4.77 25.96 24.48
C LYS A 108 -5.76 27.00 23.98
N LEU A 109 -6.32 27.78 24.91
CA LEU A 109 -7.18 28.90 24.55
C LEU A 109 -6.43 29.90 23.63
N ASN A 110 -7.07 30.29 22.53
CA ASN A 110 -6.50 31.18 21.51
C ASN A 110 -5.33 30.56 20.69
N SER A 111 -5.24 29.22 20.62
CA SER A 111 -4.29 28.53 19.73
C SER A 111 -4.72 28.65 18.27
N TYR A 112 -3.73 28.82 17.38
CA TYR A 112 -3.95 28.66 15.95
C TYR A 112 -3.98 27.19 15.61
N MET A 113 -4.88 26.79 14.71
CA MET A 113 -4.98 25.42 14.19
C MET A 113 -4.97 25.44 12.68
N THR A 114 -4.38 24.42 12.08
CA THR A 114 -4.41 24.18 10.64
C THR A 114 -4.74 22.73 10.36
N SER A 115 -5.40 22.47 9.25
CA SER A 115 -5.65 21.12 8.75
C SER A 115 -4.76 20.89 7.53
N ILE A 116 -4.09 19.75 7.49
CA ILE A 116 -3.27 19.33 6.36
C ILE A 116 -3.85 18.02 5.84
N ASP A 117 -4.27 18.01 4.58
CA ASP A 117 -4.69 16.82 3.86
C ASP A 117 -3.63 16.45 2.84
N ILE A 118 -3.08 15.24 2.95
CA ILE A 118 -2.00 14.77 2.08
C ILE A 118 -2.63 14.00 0.91
N ARG A 119 -2.53 14.58 -0.28
CA ARG A 119 -2.94 13.90 -1.50
C ARG A 119 -2.08 12.65 -1.72
N HIS A 120 -2.73 11.53 -1.98
CA HIS A 120 -2.05 10.24 -2.20
C HIS A 120 -1.13 9.81 -1.03
N ALA A 121 -1.57 10.05 0.21
CA ALA A 121 -0.77 9.81 1.42
C ALA A 121 -0.11 8.43 1.48
N TYR A 122 -0.81 7.37 1.05
CA TYR A 122 -0.26 6.00 1.03
C TYR A 122 0.94 5.84 0.10
N TYR A 123 0.97 6.56 -1.02
CA TYR A 123 2.10 6.52 -1.96
C TYR A 123 3.29 7.39 -1.52
N SER A 124 3.12 8.15 -0.43
CA SER A 124 4.20 8.97 0.14
C SER A 124 5.11 8.18 1.09
N VAL A 125 4.74 6.93 1.41
CA VAL A 125 5.53 6.06 2.27
C VAL A 125 6.25 5.03 1.39
N PRO A 126 7.54 5.18 1.14
CA PRO A 126 8.29 4.24 0.33
C PRO A 126 8.44 2.90 1.05
N ILE A 127 8.36 1.82 0.29
CA ILE A 127 8.63 0.47 0.77
C ILE A 127 10.12 0.17 0.57
N ALA A 128 10.74 -0.54 1.49
CA ALA A 128 12.12 -1.00 1.35
C ALA A 128 12.25 -1.86 0.07
N VAL A 129 13.30 -1.61 -0.71
CA VAL A 129 13.48 -2.22 -2.05
C VAL A 129 13.43 -3.74 -1.99
N GLU A 130 14.01 -4.35 -0.97
CA GLU A 130 13.98 -5.80 -0.75
C GLU A 130 12.58 -6.36 -0.50
N HIS A 131 11.60 -5.49 -0.14
CA HIS A 131 10.22 -5.89 0.16
C HIS A 131 9.22 -5.56 -0.96
N THR A 132 9.61 -4.83 -1.99
CA THR A 132 8.72 -4.52 -3.14
C THR A 132 8.23 -5.77 -3.85
N LYS A 133 9.04 -6.85 -3.86
CA LYS A 133 8.68 -8.17 -4.40
C LYS A 133 7.42 -8.81 -3.80
N PHE A 134 6.97 -8.34 -2.62
CA PHE A 134 5.74 -8.83 -1.97
C PHE A 134 4.48 -8.06 -2.38
N LEU A 135 4.62 -6.97 -3.12
CA LEU A 135 3.53 -6.11 -3.54
C LEU A 135 3.27 -6.20 -5.06
N CYS A 136 3.51 -7.37 -5.64
CA CYS A 136 3.33 -7.61 -7.07
C CYS A 136 1.89 -7.98 -7.42
N PHE A 137 1.47 -7.61 -8.62
CA PHE A 137 0.20 -8.03 -9.24
C PHE A 137 0.39 -8.27 -10.74
N LYS A 138 -0.60 -8.93 -11.36
CA LYS A 138 -0.56 -9.28 -12.78
C LYS A 138 -1.94 -9.06 -13.41
#